data_fa3cff98c2f6b113d0fb90bc19559948
#
_entry.id   fa3cff98c2f6b113d0fb90bc19559948
#
_cell.length_a   1.000
_cell.length_b   1.000
_cell.length_c   1.000
_cell.angle_alpha   90.00
_cell.angle_beta   90.00
_cell.angle_gamma   90.00
#
_symmetry.space_group_name_H-M   'P 1'
#
loop_
_entity.id
_entity.type
_entity.pdbx_description
1 polymer ?
#
loop_
_entity_poly.entity_id
_entity_poly.type
_entity_poly.pdbx_seq_one_letter_code
_entity_poly.pdbx_strand_id
1 'polypeptide(L)'
;MMKGFKKTFRGVLAAMTLGLSATSLADDAVGWPEKADLKFGFIKLTDMAPLAIAYEKGYFEEEGLFVTLEAQANWKVLLDRVIDGQLDGAHMLAGQPLGATIGYGTEAHIITAFSMDLNGNGITVSNSVWEEMKKHIPSKDGKPVHPIKADTLKPVVEQYKAAGKAFKMGMVFPVSTHNYELRYWLAAGGLNPGYYAPHKGDTSGQLQADVLLSVTPPPQMP
;
A
#
# COMPACT_ATOMS: atom_id res chain seq x y z
N MET A 1 21.34 -92.55 -21.35
CA MET A 1 21.47 -91.60 -22.46
C MET A 1 20.67 -90.39 -22.17
N MET A 2 21.21 -89.43 -21.52
CA MET A 2 20.57 -88.18 -21.02
C MET A 2 21.36 -87.03 -21.43
N LYS A 3 20.84 -86.19 -22.25
CA LYS A 3 21.13 -84.80 -22.55
C LYS A 3 19.85 -84.08 -22.45
N GLY A 4 19.58 -83.04 -21.77
CA GLY A 4 20.32 -81.89 -21.34
C GLY A 4 19.21 -80.88 -21.09
N PHE A 5 19.07 -80.41 -19.87
CA PHE A 5 18.14 -79.37 -19.51
C PHE A 5 18.88 -78.34 -18.66
N LYS A 6 19.56 -77.44 -19.31
CA LYS A 6 20.13 -76.25 -18.70
C LYS A 6 20.03 -75.09 -19.69
N LYS A 7 19.00 -74.30 -19.61
CA LYS A 7 18.93 -72.89 -20.09
C LYS A 7 17.49 -72.43 -19.94
N THR A 8 17.15 -71.86 -18.85
CA THR A 8 16.10 -70.83 -18.75
C THR A 8 15.96 -70.39 -17.29
N PHE A 9 16.97 -69.72 -16.75
CA PHE A 9 16.87 -69.04 -15.46
C PHE A 9 17.84 -67.85 -15.40
N ARG A 10 17.76 -66.99 -16.41
CA ARG A 10 18.58 -65.75 -16.45
C ARG A 10 17.81 -64.56 -17.07
N GLY A 11 16.52 -64.48 -16.86
CA GLY A 11 15.73 -63.43 -17.54
C GLY A 11 14.73 -62.68 -16.68
N VAL A 12 14.68 -62.88 -15.36
CA VAL A 12 13.63 -62.27 -14.52
C VAL A 12 14.16 -61.33 -13.42
N LEU A 13 15.43 -61.11 -13.34
CA LEU A 13 16.02 -60.25 -12.28
C LEU A 13 16.49 -58.86 -12.75
N ALA A 14 16.09 -58.43 -13.94
CA ALA A 14 16.51 -57.10 -14.48
C ALA A 14 15.37 -56.12 -14.69
N ALA A 15 14.12 -56.43 -14.27
CA ALA A 15 12.98 -55.58 -14.49
C ALA A 15 12.35 -54.99 -13.18
N MET A 16 13.03 -55.08 -12.06
CA MET A 16 12.51 -54.62 -10.76
C MET A 16 13.33 -53.48 -10.11
N THR A 17 14.19 -52.79 -10.84
CA THR A 17 15.00 -51.69 -10.28
C THR A 17 14.81 -50.34 -10.99
N LEU A 18 13.72 -50.16 -11.73
CA LEU A 18 13.44 -48.87 -12.42
C LEU A 18 12.09 -48.24 -11.99
N GLY A 19 11.67 -48.52 -10.78
CA GLY A 19 10.36 -48.01 -10.29
C GLY A 19 10.42 -47.17 -9.02
N LEU A 20 11.58 -46.72 -8.55
CA LEU A 20 11.68 -45.90 -7.32
C LEU A 20 12.63 -44.71 -7.51
N SER A 21 12.36 -43.81 -8.42
CA SER A 21 13.09 -42.56 -8.50
C SER A 21 12.24 -41.48 -9.18
N ALA A 22 11.08 -41.21 -8.66
CA ALA A 22 10.31 -40.02 -9.04
C ALA A 22 9.35 -39.63 -7.91
N THR A 23 9.88 -39.53 -6.70
CA THR A 23 9.17 -38.82 -5.65
C THR A 23 10.11 -37.80 -5.05
N SER A 24 9.65 -36.57 -5.07
CA SER A 24 10.14 -35.39 -4.32
C SER A 24 11.51 -34.84 -4.72
N LEU A 25 11.52 -33.99 -5.69
CA LEU A 25 12.47 -32.86 -5.81
C LEU A 25 11.70 -31.55 -5.94
N ALA A 26 10.77 -31.31 -5.08
CA ALA A 26 10.02 -30.06 -5.04
C ALA A 26 9.81 -29.49 -3.62
N ASP A 27 10.54 -30.05 -2.62
CA ASP A 27 10.28 -29.67 -1.22
C ASP A 27 11.52 -29.14 -0.46
N ASP A 28 12.64 -28.90 -1.14
CA ASP A 28 13.88 -28.47 -0.47
C ASP A 28 14.38 -27.08 -0.89
N ALA A 29 13.51 -26.21 -1.42
CA ALA A 29 13.97 -24.89 -1.89
C ALA A 29 13.82 -23.75 -0.88
N VAL A 30 13.05 -23.94 0.17
CA VAL A 30 12.91 -22.91 1.22
C VAL A 30 13.48 -23.49 2.52
N GLY A 31 14.72 -23.12 2.84
CA GLY A 31 15.32 -23.46 4.14
C GLY A 31 14.49 -22.84 5.29
N TRP A 32 14.77 -23.30 6.52
CA TRP A 32 14.16 -22.70 7.71
C TRP A 32 14.41 -21.19 7.72
N PRO A 33 13.43 -20.37 8.13
CA PRO A 33 13.60 -18.93 8.21
C PRO A 33 14.74 -18.57 9.17
N GLU A 34 15.58 -17.61 8.80
CA GLU A 34 16.65 -17.12 9.66
C GLU A 34 16.12 -16.48 10.95
N LYS A 35 14.91 -15.91 10.87
CA LYS A 35 14.17 -15.35 12.00
C LYS A 35 12.71 -15.77 11.89
N ALA A 36 12.25 -16.61 12.82
CA ALA A 36 10.88 -17.10 12.81
C ALA A 36 9.89 -16.13 13.46
N ASP A 37 10.29 -15.46 14.55
CA ASP A 37 9.44 -14.50 15.27
C ASP A 37 9.51 -13.13 14.64
N LEU A 38 8.42 -12.69 14.02
CA LEU A 38 8.34 -11.41 13.28
C LEU A 38 7.24 -10.51 13.85
N LYS A 39 7.48 -9.20 13.80
CA LYS A 39 6.50 -8.17 14.14
C LYS A 39 6.17 -7.32 12.93
N PHE A 40 4.93 -7.33 12.50
CA PHE A 40 4.46 -6.50 11.40
C PHE A 40 3.53 -5.41 11.88
N GLY A 41 3.83 -4.18 11.47
CA GLY A 41 3.00 -3.01 11.74
C GLY A 41 1.92 -2.81 10.69
N PHE A 42 0.78 -2.25 11.12
CA PHE A 42 -0.28 -1.87 10.18
C PHE A 42 -1.08 -0.65 10.65
N ILE A 43 -1.73 0.01 9.72
CA ILE A 43 -2.80 0.98 10.00
C ILE A 43 -4.14 0.25 9.83
N LYS A 44 -5.13 0.57 10.68
CA LYS A 44 -6.46 -0.06 10.68
C LYS A 44 -7.27 0.38 9.45
N LEU A 45 -6.90 -0.12 8.29
CA LEU A 45 -7.52 0.13 6.98
C LEU A 45 -7.76 -1.21 6.27
N THR A 46 -8.61 -1.22 5.27
CA THR A 46 -8.97 -2.44 4.53
C THR A 46 -7.82 -3.02 3.72
N ASP A 47 -6.88 -2.19 3.30
CA ASP A 47 -5.69 -2.57 2.53
C ASP A 47 -4.67 -3.41 3.33
N MET A 48 -4.80 -3.49 4.67
CA MET A 48 -4.04 -4.45 5.49
C MET A 48 -4.63 -5.88 5.47
N ALA A 49 -5.77 -6.09 4.81
CA ALA A 49 -6.48 -7.37 4.82
C ALA A 49 -5.61 -8.59 4.44
N PRO A 50 -4.67 -8.54 3.48
CA PRO A 50 -3.79 -9.68 3.21
C PRO A 50 -3.00 -10.15 4.43
N LEU A 51 -2.47 -9.24 5.26
CA LEU A 51 -1.79 -9.61 6.51
C LEU A 51 -2.75 -10.23 7.53
N ALA A 52 -3.94 -9.66 7.68
CA ALA A 52 -4.95 -10.19 8.59
C ALA A 52 -5.39 -11.60 8.17
N ILE A 53 -5.62 -11.83 6.88
CA ILE A 53 -6.02 -13.13 6.35
C ILE A 53 -4.90 -14.16 6.54
N ALA A 54 -3.66 -13.80 6.26
CA ALA A 54 -2.52 -14.69 6.45
C ALA A 54 -2.38 -15.09 7.93
N TYR A 55 -2.54 -14.15 8.85
CA TYR A 55 -2.52 -14.39 10.28
C TYR A 55 -3.68 -15.30 10.73
N GLU A 56 -4.92 -14.95 10.40
CA GLU A 56 -6.12 -15.66 10.85
C GLU A 56 -6.26 -17.08 10.25
N LYS A 57 -5.66 -17.32 9.08
CA LYS A 57 -5.67 -18.61 8.40
C LYS A 57 -4.48 -19.49 8.75
N GLY A 58 -3.50 -19.00 9.49
CA GLY A 58 -2.31 -19.75 9.85
C GLY A 58 -1.28 -19.89 8.71
N TYR A 59 -1.37 -19.06 7.68
CA TYR A 59 -0.44 -19.16 6.53
C TYR A 59 1.00 -18.78 6.91
N PHE A 60 1.18 -17.96 7.93
CA PHE A 60 2.52 -17.67 8.44
C PHE A 60 3.10 -18.89 9.15
N GLU A 61 2.32 -19.58 9.96
CA GLU A 61 2.75 -20.77 10.68
C GLU A 61 3.03 -21.94 9.73
N GLU A 62 2.29 -22.06 8.62
CA GLU A 62 2.55 -23.04 7.56
C GLU A 62 3.94 -22.86 6.93
N GLU A 63 4.44 -21.62 6.89
CA GLU A 63 5.79 -21.27 6.43
C GLU A 63 6.83 -21.18 7.57
N GLY A 64 6.48 -21.65 8.77
CA GLY A 64 7.37 -21.62 9.94
C GLY A 64 7.61 -20.24 10.53
N LEU A 65 6.71 -19.28 10.32
CA LEU A 65 6.80 -17.92 10.82
C LEU A 65 5.77 -17.67 11.95
N PHE A 66 6.21 -17.07 13.03
CA PHE A 66 5.37 -16.65 14.15
C PHE A 66 5.20 -15.13 14.13
N VAL A 67 4.17 -14.68 13.45
CA VAL A 67 3.94 -13.26 13.20
C VAL A 67 3.06 -12.63 14.26
N THR A 68 3.49 -11.48 14.81
CA THR A 68 2.65 -10.60 15.62
C THR A 68 2.25 -9.38 14.80
N LEU A 69 0.94 -9.08 14.73
CA LEU A 69 0.44 -7.89 14.06
C LEU A 69 0.20 -6.76 15.06
N GLU A 70 0.87 -5.61 14.86
CA GLU A 70 0.79 -4.45 15.74
C GLU A 70 0.15 -3.24 15.04
N ALA A 71 -1.02 -2.81 15.50
CA ALA A 71 -1.67 -1.59 15.00
C ALA A 71 -0.88 -0.34 15.39
N GLN A 72 -0.68 0.56 14.44
CA GLN A 72 0.05 1.81 14.63
C GLN A 72 -0.89 3.02 14.57
N ALA A 73 -0.52 4.11 15.26
CA ALA A 73 -1.36 5.30 15.37
C ALA A 73 -1.43 6.12 14.06
N ASN A 74 -0.36 6.14 13.29
CA ASN A 74 -0.24 6.88 12.04
C ASN A 74 0.94 6.38 11.21
N TRP A 75 1.01 6.85 9.96
CA TRP A 75 2.02 6.45 8.99
C TRP A 75 3.45 6.82 9.39
N LYS A 76 3.64 7.95 10.09
CA LYS A 76 4.97 8.35 10.56
C LYS A 76 5.49 7.40 11.63
N VAL A 77 4.71 7.12 12.65
CA VAL A 77 5.09 6.18 13.71
C VAL A 77 5.38 4.80 13.14
N LEU A 78 4.58 4.33 12.20
CA LEU A 78 4.78 3.04 11.54
C LEU A 78 6.12 3.00 10.80
N LEU A 79 6.43 4.04 10.01
CA LEU A 79 7.70 4.13 9.28
C LEU A 79 8.90 4.19 10.24
N ASP A 80 8.83 5.06 11.26
CA ASP A 80 9.91 5.22 12.25
C ASP A 80 10.22 3.88 12.94
N ARG A 81 9.19 3.12 13.33
CA ARG A 81 9.37 1.83 13.99
C ARG A 81 9.98 0.74 13.11
N VAL A 82 9.78 0.82 11.78
CA VAL A 82 10.50 -0.05 10.83
C VAL A 82 11.95 0.40 10.72
N ILE A 83 12.21 1.70 10.61
CA ILE A 83 13.58 2.26 10.54
C ILE A 83 14.38 1.88 11.78
N ASP A 84 13.76 1.97 12.95
CA ASP A 84 14.41 1.68 14.24
C ASP A 84 14.51 0.17 14.56
N GLY A 85 14.03 -0.70 13.65
CA GLY A 85 14.04 -2.16 13.84
C GLY A 85 13.10 -2.67 14.93
N GLN A 86 12.15 -1.86 15.39
CA GLN A 86 11.11 -2.28 16.33
C GLN A 86 10.02 -3.12 15.66
N LEU A 87 9.87 -2.96 14.34
CA LEU A 87 9.06 -3.78 13.44
C LEU A 87 9.96 -4.38 12.37
N ASP A 88 9.73 -5.63 12.03
CA ASP A 88 10.44 -6.33 10.97
C ASP A 88 9.92 -5.96 9.57
N GLY A 89 8.66 -5.53 9.52
CA GLY A 89 8.01 -5.07 8.30
C GLY A 89 6.69 -4.37 8.62
N ALA A 90 6.06 -3.81 7.61
CA ALA A 90 4.80 -3.11 7.79
C ALA A 90 3.98 -3.03 6.50
N HIS A 91 2.66 -3.02 6.65
CA HIS A 91 1.76 -2.46 5.67
C HIS A 91 2.02 -0.96 5.57
N MET A 92 2.39 -0.47 4.39
CA MET A 92 2.93 0.89 4.25
C MET A 92 2.47 1.55 2.96
N LEU A 93 2.37 2.88 2.96
CA LEU A 93 2.14 3.64 1.74
C LEU A 93 3.31 3.45 0.77
N ALA A 94 3.03 3.21 -0.50
CA ALA A 94 4.05 2.94 -1.53
C ALA A 94 5.15 4.03 -1.63
N GLY A 95 4.81 5.27 -1.34
CA GLY A 95 5.76 6.38 -1.35
C GLY A 95 6.69 6.48 -0.14
N GLN A 96 6.39 5.76 0.96
CA GLN A 96 7.20 5.87 2.19
C GLN A 96 8.58 5.24 2.06
N PRO A 97 8.74 4.00 1.54
CA PRO A 97 10.06 3.43 1.29
C PRO A 97 10.88 4.27 0.30
N LEU A 98 10.27 4.78 -0.76
CA LEU A 98 10.92 5.66 -1.72
C LEU A 98 11.37 6.95 -1.08
N GLY A 99 10.49 7.59 -0.29
CA GLY A 99 10.79 8.81 0.45
C GLY A 99 11.97 8.62 1.42
N ALA A 100 11.97 7.54 2.20
CA ALA A 100 13.06 7.22 3.11
C ALA A 100 14.39 7.01 2.37
N THR A 101 14.37 6.29 1.25
CA THR A 101 15.58 6.03 0.44
C THR A 101 16.23 7.30 -0.11
N ILE A 102 15.44 8.33 -0.45
CA ILE A 102 15.93 9.62 -0.95
C ILE A 102 16.12 10.68 0.14
N GLY A 103 15.99 10.31 1.40
CA GLY A 103 16.20 11.22 2.54
C GLY A 103 15.05 12.19 2.81
N TYR A 104 13.81 11.85 2.42
CA TYR A 104 12.65 12.62 2.85
C TYR A 104 12.33 12.29 4.32
N GLY A 105 12.67 13.22 5.21
CA GLY A 105 12.64 12.98 6.66
C GLY A 105 13.90 12.27 7.12
N THR A 106 13.78 11.04 7.58
CA THR A 106 14.93 10.19 7.95
C THR A 106 15.40 9.40 6.74
N GLU A 107 16.67 9.53 6.37
CA GLU A 107 17.27 8.68 5.34
C GLU A 107 17.44 7.26 5.88
N ALA A 108 16.86 6.29 5.18
CA ALA A 108 16.94 4.89 5.55
C ALA A 108 16.76 3.98 4.34
N HIS A 109 17.47 2.87 4.34
CA HIS A 109 17.34 1.83 3.31
C HIS A 109 16.18 0.89 3.67
N ILE A 110 15.03 1.12 3.05
CA ILE A 110 13.82 0.30 3.23
C ILE A 110 13.43 -0.27 1.87
N ILE A 111 13.14 -1.55 1.84
CA ILE A 111 12.71 -2.26 0.63
C ILE A 111 11.20 -2.50 0.64
N THR A 112 10.61 -2.54 -0.55
CA THR A 112 9.25 -3.02 -0.76
C THR A 112 9.31 -4.46 -1.23
N ALA A 113 8.81 -5.39 -0.42
CA ALA A 113 8.82 -6.81 -0.76
C ALA A 113 7.79 -7.14 -1.86
N PHE A 114 6.58 -6.57 -1.75
CA PHE A 114 5.51 -6.76 -2.73
C PHE A 114 4.42 -5.68 -2.57
N SER A 115 3.56 -5.53 -3.57
CA SER A 115 2.37 -4.69 -3.51
C SER A 115 1.20 -5.50 -2.96
N MET A 116 0.54 -5.00 -1.91
CA MET A 116 -0.58 -5.70 -1.27
C MET A 116 -1.90 -5.48 -1.99
N ASP A 117 -2.06 -4.33 -2.65
CA ASP A 117 -3.25 -3.95 -3.40
C ASP A 117 -2.93 -3.07 -4.61
N LEU A 118 -3.93 -2.81 -5.41
CA LEU A 118 -3.88 -1.94 -6.57
C LEU A 118 -5.09 -1.01 -6.58
N ASN A 119 -4.86 0.30 -6.71
CA ASN A 119 -5.87 1.36 -6.71
C ASN A 119 -6.57 1.55 -5.37
N GLY A 120 -7.48 2.48 -5.30
CA GLY A 120 -8.33 2.67 -4.13
C GLY A 120 -8.31 4.08 -3.56
N ASN A 121 -7.55 5.01 -4.13
CA ASN A 121 -7.61 6.40 -3.70
C ASN A 121 -8.91 7.05 -4.15
N GLY A 122 -9.51 7.81 -3.25
CA GLY A 122 -10.71 8.59 -3.53
C GLY A 122 -10.62 9.97 -2.89
N ILE A 123 -11.30 10.94 -3.50
CA ILE A 123 -11.45 12.28 -2.95
C ILE A 123 -12.87 12.39 -2.40
N THR A 124 -12.98 12.60 -1.09
CA THR A 124 -14.26 12.79 -0.40
C THR A 124 -14.40 14.25 -0.01
N VAL A 125 -15.58 14.81 -0.20
CA VAL A 125 -15.94 16.16 0.23
C VAL A 125 -17.14 16.10 1.17
N SER A 126 -17.31 17.11 2.04
CA SER A 126 -18.50 17.19 2.87
C SER A 126 -19.77 17.39 2.04
N ASN A 127 -20.92 17.01 2.58
CA ASN A 127 -22.19 17.19 1.89
C ASN A 127 -22.45 18.65 1.48
N SER A 128 -22.07 19.61 2.33
CA SER A 128 -22.22 21.04 2.01
C SER A 128 -21.37 21.46 0.81
N VAL A 129 -20.13 20.98 0.72
CA VAL A 129 -19.26 21.22 -0.44
C VAL A 129 -19.82 20.52 -1.67
N TRP A 130 -20.29 19.29 -1.52
CA TRP A 130 -20.90 18.54 -2.61
C TRP A 130 -22.13 19.25 -3.21
N GLU A 131 -23.02 19.77 -2.38
CA GLU A 131 -24.21 20.50 -2.83
C GLU A 131 -23.86 21.74 -3.67
N GLU A 132 -22.75 22.41 -3.38
CA GLU A 132 -22.27 23.52 -4.21
C GLU A 132 -21.59 23.02 -5.49
N MET A 133 -20.70 22.02 -5.39
CA MET A 133 -19.99 21.47 -6.54
C MET A 133 -20.94 20.91 -7.60
N LYS A 134 -21.96 20.18 -7.20
CA LYS A 134 -22.89 19.52 -8.14
C LYS A 134 -23.66 20.49 -9.03
N LYS A 135 -23.78 21.77 -8.66
CA LYS A 135 -24.37 22.81 -9.51
C LYS A 135 -23.55 23.08 -10.77
N HIS A 136 -22.27 22.74 -10.73
CA HIS A 136 -21.28 22.94 -11.80
C HIS A 136 -20.88 21.64 -12.51
N ILE A 137 -21.39 20.49 -12.06
CA ILE A 137 -21.07 19.18 -12.64
C ILE A 137 -22.10 18.87 -13.74
N PRO A 138 -21.65 18.54 -14.97
CA PRO A 138 -22.55 18.05 -16.01
C PRO A 138 -23.32 16.80 -15.53
N SER A 139 -24.61 16.75 -15.87
CA SER A 139 -25.48 15.63 -15.53
C SER A 139 -25.93 14.89 -16.79
N LYS A 140 -25.95 13.56 -16.73
CA LYS A 140 -26.52 12.68 -17.74
C LYS A 140 -27.42 11.66 -17.03
N ASP A 141 -28.66 11.56 -17.48
CA ASP A 141 -29.68 10.65 -16.88
C ASP A 141 -29.86 10.84 -15.37
N GLY A 142 -29.78 12.08 -14.89
CA GLY A 142 -29.92 12.45 -13.48
C GLY A 142 -28.70 12.11 -12.61
N LYS A 143 -27.59 11.64 -13.20
CA LYS A 143 -26.36 11.30 -12.49
C LYS A 143 -25.21 12.24 -12.91
N PRO A 144 -24.29 12.56 -11.96
CA PRO A 144 -23.08 13.31 -12.29
C PRO A 144 -22.24 12.60 -13.35
N VAL A 145 -21.70 13.35 -14.31
CA VAL A 145 -20.77 12.82 -15.30
C VAL A 145 -19.38 12.70 -14.67
N HIS A 146 -18.80 11.51 -14.78
CA HIS A 146 -17.43 11.24 -14.33
C HIS A 146 -16.43 11.25 -15.50
N PRO A 147 -15.16 11.60 -15.25
CA PRO A 147 -14.59 12.02 -13.97
C PRO A 147 -14.99 13.44 -13.56
N ILE A 148 -15.22 13.67 -12.26
CA ILE A 148 -15.51 15.00 -11.71
C ILE A 148 -14.21 15.78 -11.62
N LYS A 149 -14.14 16.93 -12.28
CA LYS A 149 -12.96 17.79 -12.33
C LYS A 149 -12.95 18.79 -11.17
N ALA A 150 -11.78 19.21 -10.72
CA ALA A 150 -11.63 20.16 -9.62
C ALA A 150 -12.06 21.60 -9.97
N ASP A 151 -12.27 21.94 -11.25
CA ASP A 151 -12.86 23.22 -11.63
C ASP A 151 -14.24 23.44 -11.00
N THR A 152 -14.98 22.36 -10.73
CA THR A 152 -16.28 22.38 -10.04
C THR A 152 -16.15 22.75 -8.55
N LEU A 153 -14.99 22.58 -7.93
CA LEU A 153 -14.68 23.00 -6.57
C LEU A 153 -14.28 24.50 -6.50
N LYS A 154 -13.81 25.06 -7.61
CA LYS A 154 -13.28 26.43 -7.65
C LYS A 154 -14.24 27.51 -7.07
N PRO A 155 -15.54 27.50 -7.42
CA PRO A 155 -16.48 28.47 -6.83
C PRO A 155 -16.57 28.37 -5.31
N VAL A 156 -16.46 27.18 -4.74
CA VAL A 156 -16.47 26.98 -3.29
C VAL A 156 -15.23 27.57 -2.65
N VAL A 157 -14.05 27.30 -3.24
CA VAL A 157 -12.76 27.87 -2.77
C VAL A 157 -12.81 29.39 -2.81
N GLU A 158 -13.37 30.00 -3.87
CA GLU A 158 -13.52 31.44 -4.02
C GLU A 158 -14.45 32.05 -2.97
N GLN A 159 -15.55 31.35 -2.64
CA GLN A 159 -16.45 31.78 -1.55
C GLN A 159 -15.73 31.79 -0.19
N TYR A 160 -14.92 30.77 0.10
CA TYR A 160 -14.11 30.74 1.32
C TYR A 160 -13.11 31.88 1.36
N LYS A 161 -12.42 32.14 0.27
CA LYS A 161 -11.49 33.29 0.15
C LYS A 161 -12.20 34.65 0.37
N ALA A 162 -13.36 34.84 -0.26
CA ALA A 162 -14.15 36.06 -0.10
C ALA A 162 -14.62 36.27 1.35
N ALA A 163 -14.82 35.18 2.09
CA ALA A 163 -15.14 35.19 3.52
C ALA A 163 -13.91 35.33 4.44
N GLY A 164 -12.69 35.53 3.88
CA GLY A 164 -11.45 35.57 4.64
C GLY A 164 -11.03 34.24 5.27
N LYS A 165 -11.54 33.12 4.74
CA LYS A 165 -11.29 31.77 5.26
C LYS A 165 -10.45 30.96 4.27
N ALA A 166 -9.57 30.10 4.80
CA ALA A 166 -8.88 29.13 3.99
C ALA A 166 -9.76 27.88 3.76
N PHE A 167 -9.83 27.41 2.52
CA PHE A 167 -10.37 26.09 2.22
C PHE A 167 -9.33 25.02 2.56
N LYS A 168 -9.72 24.00 3.34
CA LYS A 168 -8.78 23.00 3.86
C LYS A 168 -9.19 21.61 3.38
N MET A 169 -8.19 20.80 3.03
CA MET A 169 -8.35 19.37 2.73
C MET A 169 -7.31 18.54 3.49
N GLY A 170 -7.66 17.30 3.78
CA GLY A 170 -6.77 16.34 4.42
C GLY A 170 -6.06 15.45 3.41
N MET A 171 -4.83 15.07 3.70
CA MET A 171 -4.11 14.00 3.02
C MET A 171 -3.41 13.15 4.07
N VAL A 172 -3.16 11.89 3.76
CA VAL A 172 -2.70 10.92 4.78
C VAL A 172 -1.22 11.07 5.13
N PHE A 173 -0.38 11.43 4.16
CA PHE A 173 1.06 11.63 4.37
C PHE A 173 1.68 12.38 3.18
N PRO A 174 2.72 13.21 3.37
CA PRO A 174 3.30 14.03 2.29
C PRO A 174 3.79 13.24 1.07
N VAL A 175 4.39 12.08 1.26
CA VAL A 175 4.87 11.20 0.16
C VAL A 175 3.86 10.10 -0.20
N SER A 176 2.58 10.31 0.06
CA SER A 176 1.52 9.39 -0.34
C SER A 176 1.01 9.66 -1.75
N THR A 177 0.55 8.62 -2.43
CA THR A 177 -0.18 8.74 -3.70
C THR A 177 -1.41 9.64 -3.55
N HIS A 178 -2.12 9.55 -2.42
CA HIS A 178 -3.24 10.42 -2.04
C HIS A 178 -2.87 11.91 -2.16
N ASN A 179 -1.73 12.32 -1.61
CA ASN A 179 -1.28 13.70 -1.68
C ASN A 179 -0.95 14.13 -3.12
N TYR A 180 -0.28 13.27 -3.88
CA TYR A 180 0.09 13.58 -5.26
C TYR A 180 -1.13 13.66 -6.17
N GLU A 181 -2.06 12.72 -6.05
CA GLU A 181 -3.29 12.70 -6.84
C GLU A 181 -4.22 13.87 -6.48
N LEU A 182 -4.35 14.20 -5.20
CA LEU A 182 -5.14 15.35 -4.77
C LEU A 182 -4.56 16.67 -5.33
N ARG A 183 -3.24 16.85 -5.25
CA ARG A 183 -2.57 18.03 -5.84
C ARG A 183 -2.71 18.08 -7.35
N TYR A 184 -2.55 16.95 -8.02
CA TYR A 184 -2.75 16.85 -9.46
C TYR A 184 -4.19 17.22 -9.86
N TRP A 185 -5.18 16.69 -9.16
CA TRP A 185 -6.59 16.97 -9.39
C TRP A 185 -6.90 18.46 -9.21
N LEU A 186 -6.44 19.07 -8.11
CA LEU A 186 -6.60 20.51 -7.87
C LEU A 186 -5.96 21.36 -8.98
N ALA A 187 -4.71 21.07 -9.33
CA ALA A 187 -3.99 21.80 -10.36
C ALA A 187 -4.65 21.66 -11.75
N ALA A 188 -5.12 20.47 -12.10
CA ALA A 188 -5.86 20.23 -13.34
C ALA A 188 -7.19 20.99 -13.42
N GLY A 189 -7.79 21.33 -12.28
CA GLY A 189 -8.98 22.19 -12.17
C GLY A 189 -8.65 23.70 -12.10
N GLY A 190 -7.39 24.09 -12.19
CA GLY A 190 -6.94 25.48 -12.11
C GLY A 190 -6.96 26.06 -10.70
N LEU A 191 -6.85 25.20 -9.68
CA LEU A 191 -6.61 25.57 -8.30
C LEU A 191 -5.14 25.33 -7.96
N ASN A 192 -4.49 26.30 -7.31
CA ASN A 192 -3.10 26.13 -6.89
C ASN A 192 -3.05 25.24 -5.62
N PRO A 193 -2.50 24.02 -5.69
CA PRO A 193 -2.38 23.14 -4.53
C PRO A 193 -1.22 23.50 -3.61
N GLY A 194 -0.51 24.60 -3.90
CA GLY A 194 0.76 24.95 -3.29
C GLY A 194 1.94 24.19 -3.88
N TYR A 195 3.13 24.65 -3.58
CA TYR A 195 4.36 23.98 -3.99
C TYR A 195 5.30 23.76 -2.79
N TYR A 196 6.10 22.73 -2.91
CA TYR A 196 7.06 22.35 -1.89
C TYR A 196 8.32 23.19 -1.97
N ALA A 197 8.64 23.92 -0.92
CA ALA A 197 9.83 24.77 -0.86
C ALA A 197 10.55 24.63 0.50
N PRO A 198 11.23 23.49 0.76
CA PRO A 198 11.82 23.18 2.06
C PRO A 198 12.86 24.22 2.50
N HIS A 199 13.62 24.78 1.55
CA HIS A 199 14.58 25.86 1.82
C HIS A 199 13.95 27.20 2.28
N LYS A 200 12.63 27.34 2.11
CA LYS A 200 11.84 28.46 2.64
C LYS A 200 11.03 28.09 3.88
N GLY A 201 11.30 26.92 4.47
CA GLY A 201 10.61 26.41 5.65
C GLY A 201 9.26 25.77 5.37
N ASP A 202 8.84 25.63 4.09
CA ASP A 202 7.62 24.92 3.73
C ASP A 202 7.88 23.43 3.57
N THR A 203 7.56 22.66 4.61
CA THR A 203 7.70 21.20 4.63
C THR A 203 6.41 20.47 4.20
N SER A 204 5.30 21.19 4.02
CA SER A 204 3.99 20.60 3.70
C SER A 204 3.50 20.90 2.28
N GLY A 205 4.23 21.74 1.52
CA GLY A 205 3.85 22.14 0.17
C GLY A 205 2.61 23.03 0.14
N GLN A 206 2.52 23.99 1.09
CA GLN A 206 1.38 24.93 1.20
C GLN A 206 1.67 26.31 0.66
N LEU A 207 2.89 26.57 0.22
CA LEU A 207 3.29 27.90 -0.23
C LEU A 207 2.43 28.36 -1.42
N GLN A 208 1.80 29.53 -1.30
CA GLN A 208 0.88 30.14 -2.28
C GLN A 208 -0.35 29.26 -2.63
N ALA A 209 -0.75 28.36 -1.75
CA ALA A 209 -1.86 27.46 -2.00
C ALA A 209 -3.23 28.18 -1.99
N ASP A 210 -4.09 27.79 -2.94
CA ASP A 210 -5.52 28.10 -2.90
C ASP A 210 -6.27 27.20 -1.93
N VAL A 211 -5.77 25.99 -1.75
CA VAL A 211 -6.28 24.95 -0.85
C VAL A 211 -5.17 24.51 0.09
N LEU A 212 -5.38 24.66 1.38
CA LEU A 212 -4.42 24.23 2.40
C LEU A 212 -4.58 22.72 2.65
N LEU A 213 -3.52 21.97 2.39
CA LEU A 213 -3.46 20.54 2.62
C LEU A 213 -2.78 20.25 3.97
N SER A 214 -3.40 19.43 4.81
CA SER A 214 -2.83 19.01 6.10
C SER A 214 -2.75 17.50 6.20
N VAL A 215 -1.71 17.01 6.90
CA VAL A 215 -1.63 15.59 7.24
C VAL A 215 -2.72 15.26 8.24
N THR A 216 -3.59 14.35 7.87
CA THR A 216 -4.70 13.89 8.70
C THR A 216 -4.62 12.37 8.76
N PRO A 217 -4.36 11.78 9.94
CA PRO A 217 -4.36 10.33 10.11
C PRO A 217 -5.71 9.71 9.70
N PRO A 218 -5.74 8.56 9.04
CA PRO A 218 -6.96 7.94 8.56
C PRO A 218 -8.12 7.87 9.60
N PRO A 219 -7.88 7.53 10.88
CA PRO A 219 -8.96 7.51 11.88
C PRO A 219 -9.59 8.87 12.18
N GLN A 220 -8.96 9.96 11.74
CA GLN A 220 -9.43 11.33 11.94
C GLN A 220 -10.05 11.94 10.68
N MET A 221 -10.01 11.22 9.58
CA MET A 221 -10.72 11.61 8.36
C MET A 221 -12.21 11.31 8.52
N PRO A 222 -13.09 12.22 8.03
CA PRO A 222 -14.54 12.00 8.10
C PRO A 222 -15.01 10.82 7.25
#